data_6f4fdd74b571b12eac7f1703496c3b02
#
_entry.id   6f4fdd74b571b12eac7f1703496c3b02
#
_cell.length_a   1.000
_cell.length_b   1.000
_cell.length_c   1.000
_cell.angle_alpha   90.00
_cell.angle_beta   90.00
_cell.angle_gamma   90.00
#
_symmetry.space_group_name_H-M   'P 1'
#
loop_
_entity.id
_entity.type
_entity.pdbx_description
1 polymer ?
#
loop_
_entity_poly.entity_id
_entity_poly.type
_entity_poly.pdbx_seq_one_letter_code
_entity_poly.pdbx_strand_id
1 'polypeptide(L)'
;MNPYFYNKNQILKALKGIDLIESIEEGFVEYSRGNSVVPPVGELLFDEPPGDVHIKYGYIKSQDNYVVKIASGFSNNEQLGLSSSHGVMVMFDKNTGYLKCLLHDEGYLTNVRTAIAGAICAKYLAPKEVKGIGIIGNGIQARMQ
;
A
#
# COMPACT_ATOMS: atom_id res chain seq x y z
N MET A 1 -3.24 19.27 19.15
CA MET A 1 -3.35 19.37 17.69
C MET A 1 -4.34 18.30 17.24
N ASN A 2 -5.34 18.62 16.42
CA ASN A 2 -6.26 17.59 15.92
C ASN A 2 -5.62 16.88 14.72
N PRO A 3 -5.73 15.54 14.61
CA PRO A 3 -5.23 14.79 13.47
C PRO A 3 -6.00 15.15 12.20
N TYR A 4 -5.33 15.09 11.06
CA TYR A 4 -5.98 15.26 9.77
C TYR A 4 -6.67 13.98 9.32
N PHE A 5 -7.82 14.11 8.67
CA PHE A 5 -8.52 13.02 8.01
C PHE A 5 -8.55 13.28 6.51
N TYR A 6 -8.06 12.32 5.72
CA TYR A 6 -8.06 12.41 4.27
C TYR A 6 -8.87 11.26 3.66
N ASN A 7 -9.88 11.60 2.89
CA ASN A 7 -10.63 10.64 2.09
C ASN A 7 -9.90 10.32 0.78
N LYS A 8 -10.36 9.29 0.08
CA LYS A 8 -9.78 8.82 -1.18
C LYS A 8 -9.60 9.93 -2.22
N ASN A 9 -10.59 10.80 -2.41
CA ASN A 9 -10.50 11.88 -3.41
C ASN A 9 -9.39 12.90 -3.06
N GLN A 10 -9.22 13.22 -1.79
CA GLN A 10 -8.15 14.10 -1.32
C GLN A 10 -6.79 13.44 -1.51
N ILE A 11 -6.69 12.13 -1.23
CA ILE A 11 -5.48 11.33 -1.44
C ILE A 11 -5.11 11.30 -2.93
N LEU A 12 -6.06 10.97 -3.81
CA LEU A 12 -5.87 10.97 -5.26
C LEU A 12 -5.38 12.32 -5.79
N LYS A 13 -5.93 13.41 -5.25
CA LYS A 13 -5.49 14.77 -5.61
C LYS A 13 -4.07 15.06 -5.15
N ALA A 14 -3.72 14.65 -3.94
CA ALA A 14 -2.39 14.85 -3.36
C ALA A 14 -1.30 14.05 -4.10
N LEU A 15 -1.62 12.88 -4.65
CA LEU A 15 -0.68 12.04 -5.39
C LEU A 15 -0.31 12.59 -6.77
N LYS A 16 -1.09 13.55 -7.30
CA LYS A 16 -0.79 14.14 -8.60
C LYS A 16 0.52 14.93 -8.55
N GLY A 17 1.47 14.56 -9.41
CA GLY A 17 2.77 15.22 -9.52
C GLY A 17 3.84 14.70 -8.56
N ILE A 18 3.55 13.66 -7.79
CA ILE A 18 4.55 12.95 -6.97
C ILE A 18 5.11 11.78 -7.78
N ASP A 19 6.43 11.65 -7.85
CA ASP A 19 7.07 10.44 -8.36
C ASP A 19 6.98 9.33 -7.30
N LEU A 20 5.96 8.49 -7.47
CA LEU A 20 5.73 7.37 -6.56
C LEU A 20 6.70 6.21 -6.80
N ILE A 21 7.25 6.09 -8.02
CA ILE A 21 8.20 5.01 -8.36
C ILE A 21 9.49 5.23 -7.58
N GLU A 22 10.05 6.43 -7.65
CA GLU A 22 11.27 6.79 -6.94
C GLU A 22 11.12 6.60 -5.43
N SER A 23 10.02 7.11 -4.85
CA SER A 23 9.78 7.01 -3.41
C SER A 23 9.65 5.58 -2.90
N ILE A 24 9.00 4.69 -3.68
CA ILE A 24 8.83 3.28 -3.30
C ILE A 24 10.12 2.50 -3.52
N GLU A 25 10.87 2.80 -4.58
CA GLU A 25 12.18 2.22 -4.85
C GLU A 25 13.15 2.54 -3.72
N GLU A 26 13.21 3.80 -3.26
CA GLU A 26 14.00 4.20 -2.10
C GLU A 26 13.59 3.41 -0.84
N GLY A 27 12.30 3.22 -0.61
CA GLY A 27 11.78 2.39 0.48
C GLY A 27 12.30 0.94 0.44
N PHE A 28 12.38 0.33 -0.73
CA PHE A 28 12.98 -1.01 -0.89
C PHE A 28 14.49 -1.01 -0.62
N VAL A 29 15.20 0.02 -1.06
CA VAL A 29 16.63 0.18 -0.80
C VAL A 29 16.89 0.32 0.70
N GLU A 30 16.14 1.15 1.40
CA GLU A 30 16.25 1.34 2.85
C GLU A 30 15.91 0.06 3.63
N TYR A 31 14.93 -0.70 3.17
CA TYR A 31 14.62 -2.01 3.73
C TYR A 31 15.81 -2.98 3.58
N SER A 32 16.37 -3.08 2.38
CA SER A 32 17.49 -3.96 2.06
C SER A 32 18.77 -3.61 2.83
N ARG A 33 18.96 -2.34 3.15
CA ARG A 33 20.08 -1.84 3.96
C ARG A 33 19.89 -2.03 5.47
N GLY A 34 18.75 -2.54 5.92
CA GLY A 34 18.42 -2.65 7.34
C GLY A 34 18.10 -1.31 8.01
N ASN A 35 17.79 -0.27 7.23
CA ASN A 35 17.43 1.06 7.71
C ASN A 35 15.93 1.21 7.98
N SER A 36 15.14 0.16 7.83
CA SER A 36 13.73 0.14 8.19
C SER A 36 13.44 -0.90 9.25
N VAL A 37 12.39 -0.65 10.02
CA VAL A 37 11.85 -1.59 11.00
C VAL A 37 10.47 -2.00 10.53
N VAL A 38 10.32 -3.26 10.17
CA VAL A 38 9.06 -3.85 9.68
C VAL A 38 8.80 -5.14 10.47
N PRO A 39 7.99 -5.08 11.52
CA PRO A 39 7.62 -6.26 12.31
C PRO A 39 6.82 -7.29 11.50
N PRO A 40 6.66 -8.52 12.01
CA PRO A 40 5.77 -9.52 11.41
C PRO A 40 4.36 -8.97 11.18
N VAL A 41 3.72 -9.45 10.13
CA VAL A 41 2.35 -9.06 9.78
C VAL A 41 1.37 -9.63 10.80
N GLY A 42 0.49 -8.77 11.35
CA GLY A 42 -0.69 -9.22 12.06
C GLY A 42 -1.75 -9.70 11.06
N GLU A 43 -2.31 -10.86 11.30
CA GLU A 43 -3.29 -11.46 10.39
C GLU A 43 -4.51 -11.95 11.15
N LEU A 44 -5.69 -11.69 10.57
CA LEU A 44 -6.96 -12.28 10.98
C LEU A 44 -7.55 -12.99 9.77
N LEU A 45 -7.93 -14.25 9.95
CA LEU A 45 -8.59 -15.06 8.94
C LEU A 45 -10.04 -15.32 9.37
N PHE A 46 -10.96 -15.23 8.43
CA PHE A 46 -12.38 -15.45 8.66
C PHE A 46 -12.87 -16.58 7.74
N ASP A 47 -13.54 -17.55 8.32
CA ASP A 47 -14.09 -18.70 7.58
C ASP A 47 -15.44 -18.36 6.94
N GLU A 48 -16.33 -17.66 7.68
CA GLU A 48 -17.69 -17.32 7.26
C GLU A 48 -18.06 -15.88 7.66
N PRO A 49 -18.20 -14.96 6.67
CA PRO A 49 -17.81 -15.11 5.25
C PRO A 49 -16.30 -15.20 5.09
N PRO A 50 -15.81 -15.91 4.06
CA PRO A 50 -14.36 -16.03 3.85
C PRO A 50 -13.72 -14.67 3.59
N GLY A 51 -12.66 -14.38 4.35
CA GLY A 51 -11.98 -13.10 4.26
C GLY A 51 -10.70 -13.06 5.08
N ASP A 52 -9.94 -12.02 4.89
CA ASP A 52 -8.72 -11.77 5.63
C ASP A 52 -8.57 -10.29 6.01
N VAL A 53 -7.79 -10.04 7.07
CA VAL A 53 -7.32 -8.72 7.46
C VAL A 53 -5.84 -8.79 7.75
N HIS A 54 -5.05 -7.92 7.13
CA HIS A 54 -3.62 -7.79 7.35
C HIS A 54 -3.30 -6.44 8.00
N ILE A 55 -2.61 -6.49 9.13
CA ILE A 55 -2.10 -5.31 9.84
C ILE A 55 -0.59 -5.25 9.64
N LYS A 56 -0.15 -4.24 8.90
CA LYS A 56 1.27 -4.01 8.60
C LYS A 56 1.68 -2.67 9.16
N TYR A 57 2.83 -2.62 9.82
CA TYR A 57 3.32 -1.39 10.43
C TYR A 57 4.83 -1.35 10.39
N GLY A 58 5.36 -0.14 10.46
CA GLY A 58 6.80 0.05 10.43
C GLY A 58 7.19 1.49 10.19
N TYR A 59 8.50 1.71 10.15
CA TYR A 59 9.09 3.00 9.86
C TYR A 59 10.47 2.86 9.23
N ILE A 60 10.90 3.90 8.53
CA ILE A 60 12.28 4.08 8.05
C ILE A 60 13.02 4.91 9.10
N LYS A 61 14.22 4.49 9.51
CA LYS A 61 14.96 5.08 10.63
C LYS A 61 15.25 6.57 10.45
N SER A 62 15.49 7.01 9.20
CA SER A 62 15.75 8.40 8.83
C SER A 62 14.49 9.27 8.74
N GLN A 63 13.29 8.68 8.75
CA GLN A 63 12.03 9.41 8.62
C GLN A 63 11.42 9.75 9.99
N ASP A 64 10.61 10.81 10.03
CA ASP A 64 9.98 11.30 11.26
C ASP A 64 8.64 10.64 11.58
N ASN A 65 8.20 9.70 10.75
CA ASN A 65 6.89 9.09 10.90
C ASN A 65 6.99 7.57 10.97
N TYR A 66 6.02 6.96 11.66
CA TYR A 66 5.70 5.55 11.45
C TYR A 66 4.26 5.40 10.98
N VAL A 67 3.99 4.30 10.30
CA VAL A 67 2.69 4.03 9.68
C VAL A 67 2.16 2.69 10.15
N VAL A 68 0.85 2.65 10.42
CA VAL A 68 0.08 1.42 10.60
C VAL A 68 -0.93 1.34 9.45
N LYS A 69 -0.88 0.24 8.70
CA LYS A 69 -1.82 -0.05 7.62
C LYS A 69 -2.70 -1.23 7.99
N ILE A 70 -4.00 -1.08 7.85
CA ILE A 70 -4.97 -2.16 7.93
C ILE A 70 -5.54 -2.34 6.54
N ALA A 71 -5.48 -3.56 6.02
CA ALA A 71 -6.07 -3.91 4.73
C ALA A 71 -6.88 -5.19 4.88
N SER A 72 -8.08 -5.22 4.30
CA SER A 72 -8.97 -6.37 4.33
C SER A 72 -9.35 -6.82 2.93
N GLY A 73 -9.58 -8.13 2.80
CA GLY A 73 -10.05 -8.79 1.60
C GLY A 73 -11.25 -9.69 1.91
N PHE A 74 -12.40 -9.46 1.29
CA PHE A 74 -13.61 -10.26 1.42
C PHE A 74 -14.20 -10.49 0.04
N SER A 75 -13.98 -11.69 -0.53
CA SER A 75 -14.38 -12.02 -1.91
C SER A 75 -15.88 -11.94 -2.15
N ASN A 76 -16.69 -12.24 -1.13
CA ASN A 76 -18.15 -12.23 -1.24
C ASN A 76 -18.75 -10.81 -1.25
N ASN A 77 -17.98 -9.78 -0.98
CA ASN A 77 -18.44 -8.38 -1.00
C ASN A 77 -18.99 -7.95 -2.37
N GLU A 78 -18.50 -8.51 -3.46
CA GLU A 78 -19.00 -8.21 -4.81
C GLU A 78 -20.49 -8.54 -4.96
N GLN A 79 -20.97 -9.59 -4.29
CA GLN A 79 -22.39 -9.96 -4.27
C GLN A 79 -23.27 -8.93 -3.53
N LEU A 80 -22.65 -8.14 -2.65
CA LEU A 80 -23.28 -7.06 -1.90
C LEU A 80 -23.11 -5.69 -2.59
N GLY A 81 -22.49 -5.64 -3.78
CA GLY A 81 -22.15 -4.40 -4.48
C GLY A 81 -21.03 -3.60 -3.80
N LEU A 82 -20.24 -4.24 -2.92
CA LEU A 82 -19.11 -3.64 -2.22
C LEU A 82 -17.78 -4.06 -2.86
N SER A 83 -16.73 -3.28 -2.62
CA SER A 83 -15.39 -3.68 -3.03
C SER A 83 -14.92 -4.93 -2.28
N SER A 84 -14.28 -5.86 -2.99
CA SER A 84 -13.66 -7.04 -2.38
C SER A 84 -12.45 -6.70 -1.52
N SER A 85 -11.84 -5.53 -1.68
CA SER A 85 -10.73 -5.07 -0.84
C SER A 85 -10.98 -3.68 -0.29
N HIS A 86 -10.55 -3.47 0.95
CA HIS A 86 -10.66 -2.20 1.66
C HIS A 86 -9.40 -1.93 2.49
N GLY A 87 -9.20 -0.69 2.91
CA GLY A 87 -8.04 -0.37 3.74
C GLY A 87 -8.02 1.05 4.27
N VAL A 88 -7.16 1.22 5.24
CA VAL A 88 -6.87 2.49 5.89
C VAL A 88 -5.41 2.53 6.31
N MET A 89 -4.79 3.72 6.28
CA MET A 89 -3.47 3.95 6.85
C MET A 89 -3.54 5.02 7.91
N VAL A 90 -2.80 4.82 8.99
CA VAL A 90 -2.70 5.77 10.11
C VAL A 90 -1.24 6.14 10.28
N MET A 91 -0.95 7.44 10.25
CA MET A 91 0.41 7.97 10.37
C MET A 91 0.60 8.69 11.70
N PHE A 92 1.69 8.37 12.36
CA PHE A 92 2.08 8.92 13.64
C PHE A 92 3.45 9.58 13.56
N ASP A 93 3.67 10.54 14.42
CA ASP A 93 5.00 11.08 14.68
C ASP A 93 5.86 10.07 15.44
N LYS A 94 7.04 9.76 14.93
CA LYS A 94 7.94 8.74 15.52
C LYS A 94 8.49 9.15 16.87
N ASN A 95 8.70 10.45 17.10
CA ASN A 95 9.37 10.95 18.31
C ASN A 95 8.40 11.12 19.49
N THR A 96 7.13 11.37 19.20
CA THR A 96 6.11 11.68 20.21
C THR A 96 5.00 10.64 20.31
N GLY A 97 4.85 9.78 19.30
CA GLY A 97 3.71 8.87 19.18
C GLY A 97 2.40 9.58 18.82
N TYR A 98 2.45 10.86 18.47
CA TYR A 98 1.25 11.65 18.21
C TYR A 98 0.61 11.24 16.87
N LEU A 99 -0.71 11.08 16.86
CA LEU A 99 -1.46 10.80 15.63
C LEU A 99 -1.45 12.03 14.72
N LYS A 100 -0.83 11.92 13.56
CA LYS A 100 -0.76 13.00 12.56
C LYS A 100 -1.94 12.98 11.60
N CYS A 101 -2.21 11.83 11.00
CA CYS A 101 -3.34 11.73 10.08
C CYS A 101 -3.85 10.31 9.92
N LEU A 102 -5.07 10.21 9.40
CA LEU A 102 -5.71 9.00 8.93
C LEU A 102 -6.02 9.15 7.44
N LEU A 103 -5.55 8.17 6.65
CA LEU A 103 -5.76 8.09 5.21
C LEU A 103 -6.81 7.01 4.94
N HIS A 104 -8.06 7.41 4.69
CA HIS A 104 -9.14 6.52 4.30
C HIS A 104 -9.13 6.35 2.78
N ASP A 105 -8.22 5.51 2.30
CA ASP A 105 -7.92 5.30 0.88
C ASP A 105 -8.75 4.20 0.22
N GLU A 106 -9.56 3.49 0.98
CA GLU A 106 -10.37 2.36 0.50
C GLU A 106 -9.52 1.27 -0.20
N GLY A 107 -8.28 1.07 0.27
CA GLY A 107 -7.34 0.11 -0.31
C GLY A 107 -6.60 0.59 -1.57
N TYR A 108 -6.85 1.82 -2.04
CA TYR A 108 -6.22 2.36 -3.25
C TYR A 108 -4.69 2.42 -3.17
N LEU A 109 -4.14 2.91 -2.06
CA LEU A 109 -2.68 3.00 -1.88
C LEU A 109 -2.01 1.62 -1.83
N THR A 110 -2.73 0.61 -1.34
CA THR A 110 -2.26 -0.78 -1.41
C THR A 110 -2.13 -1.26 -2.85
N ASN A 111 -3.09 -0.93 -3.69
CA ASN A 111 -3.07 -1.29 -5.11
C ASN A 111 -1.97 -0.54 -5.87
N VAL A 112 -1.85 0.76 -5.66
CA VAL A 112 -0.82 1.61 -6.29
C VAL A 112 0.58 1.10 -5.96
N ARG A 113 0.92 0.90 -4.65
CA ARG A 113 2.26 0.45 -4.29
C ARG A 113 2.57 -0.95 -4.82
N THR A 114 1.55 -1.81 -4.98
CA THR A 114 1.72 -3.16 -5.52
C THR A 114 2.03 -3.11 -7.02
N ALA A 115 1.33 -2.28 -7.78
CA ALA A 115 1.60 -2.07 -9.19
C ALA A 115 3.01 -1.48 -9.40
N ILE A 116 3.39 -0.48 -8.59
CA ILE A 116 4.72 0.13 -8.67
C ILE A 116 5.83 -0.88 -8.34
N ALA A 117 5.61 -1.78 -7.39
CA ALA A 117 6.59 -2.85 -7.12
C ALA A 117 6.81 -3.75 -8.35
N GLY A 118 5.75 -4.06 -9.11
CA GLY A 118 5.86 -4.75 -10.39
C GLY A 118 6.66 -3.96 -11.41
N ALA A 119 6.40 -2.66 -11.53
CA ALA A 119 7.14 -1.78 -12.43
C ALA A 119 8.64 -1.68 -12.07
N ILE A 120 8.98 -1.61 -10.77
CA ILE A 120 10.36 -1.63 -10.29
C ILE A 120 11.02 -2.96 -10.61
N CYS A 121 10.34 -4.09 -10.41
CA CYS A 121 10.85 -5.40 -10.82
C CYS A 121 11.12 -5.45 -12.33
N ALA A 122 10.21 -4.96 -13.16
CA ALA A 122 10.41 -4.88 -14.59
C ALA A 122 11.60 -3.99 -14.98
N LYS A 123 11.76 -2.84 -14.33
CA LYS A 123 12.89 -1.92 -14.54
C LYS A 123 14.25 -2.60 -14.38
N TYR A 124 14.39 -3.50 -13.41
CA TYR A 124 15.68 -4.13 -13.09
C TYR A 124 15.87 -5.52 -13.68
N LEU A 125 14.79 -6.26 -13.92
CA LEU A 125 14.85 -7.68 -14.27
C LEU A 125 14.40 -7.97 -15.70
N ALA A 126 13.74 -7.02 -16.38
CA ALA A 126 13.36 -7.24 -17.77
C ALA A 126 14.59 -7.29 -18.70
N PRO A 127 14.54 -8.08 -19.80
CA PRO A 127 15.58 -8.07 -20.80
C PRO A 127 15.70 -6.69 -21.47
N LYS A 128 16.88 -6.38 -22.03
CA LYS A 128 17.14 -5.07 -22.67
C LYS A 128 16.16 -4.77 -23.82
N GLU A 129 15.73 -5.79 -24.53
CA GLU A 129 14.75 -5.68 -25.61
C GLU A 129 13.50 -6.46 -25.24
N VAL A 130 12.41 -5.75 -24.96
CA VAL A 130 11.08 -6.30 -24.68
C VAL A 130 10.24 -6.18 -25.95
N LYS A 131 9.83 -7.31 -26.53
CA LYS A 131 8.98 -7.35 -27.73
C LYS A 131 7.49 -7.50 -27.42
N GLY A 132 7.15 -7.89 -26.20
CA GLY A 132 5.77 -8.05 -25.78
C GLY A 132 5.68 -8.32 -24.29
N ILE A 133 4.54 -7.94 -23.69
CA ILE A 133 4.20 -8.19 -22.30
C ILE A 133 2.90 -8.99 -22.29
N GLY A 134 2.89 -10.10 -21.56
CA GLY A 134 1.69 -10.90 -21.34
C GLY A 134 1.18 -10.69 -19.92
N ILE A 135 -0.13 -10.46 -19.79
CA ILE A 135 -0.82 -10.36 -18.50
C ILE A 135 -1.90 -11.43 -18.44
N ILE A 136 -1.90 -12.23 -17.37
CA ILE A 136 -2.92 -13.26 -17.14
C ILE A 136 -3.88 -12.75 -16.07
N GLY A 137 -5.14 -12.55 -16.47
CA GLY A 137 -6.19 -11.96 -15.64
C GLY A 137 -6.52 -10.51 -16.06
N ASN A 138 -7.64 -10.01 -15.55
CA ASN A 138 -8.15 -8.67 -15.86
C ASN A 138 -8.54 -7.86 -14.61
N GLY A 139 -8.06 -8.29 -13.45
CA GLY A 139 -8.29 -7.62 -12.17
C GLY A 139 -7.62 -6.26 -12.05
N ILE A 140 -7.73 -5.64 -10.88
CA ILE A 140 -7.21 -4.30 -10.63
C ILE A 140 -5.69 -4.23 -10.83
N GLN A 141 -4.94 -5.24 -10.42
CA GLN A 141 -3.48 -5.25 -10.58
C GLN A 141 -3.08 -5.38 -12.05
N ALA A 142 -3.78 -6.20 -12.83
CA ALA A 142 -3.53 -6.33 -14.27
C ALA A 142 -3.75 -5.02 -15.06
N ARG A 143 -4.60 -4.13 -14.54
CA ARG A 143 -4.86 -2.81 -15.15
C ARG A 143 -3.93 -1.71 -14.68
N MET A 144 -3.30 -1.89 -13.52
CA MET A 144 -2.45 -0.88 -12.90
C MET A 144 -0.95 -1.09 -13.20
N GLN A 145 -0.55 -2.31 -13.54
CA GLN A 145 0.81 -2.66 -13.98
C GLN A 145 0.96 -2.51 -15.48
#